data_0864cd956261f572bf6391bcca89fe9e
#
_entry.id   0864cd956261f572bf6391bcca89fe9e
#
_cell.length_a   1.000
_cell.length_b   1.000
_cell.length_c   1.000
_cell.angle_alpha   90.00
_cell.angle_beta   90.00
_cell.angle_gamma   90.00
#
_symmetry.space_group_name_H-M   'P 1'
#
loop_
_entity.id
_entity.type
_entity.pdbx_description
1 polymer ?
#
loop_
_entity_poly.entity_id
_entity_poly.type
_entity_poly.pdbx_seq_one_letter_code
_entity_poly.pdbx_strand_id
1 'polypeptide(L)'
;MDLTIWAGGRLRAPEDPVLTAVDHGVTVGDGVFETCAVHGGVAFALTRHLARLERSAHGLGMPLLPLDEVREGVDAVLRAAGEHAGRLRITVTAGPGPMGSHRYPPAEQRPTVVVVAGPAAAMEVSRAVRSPWVRNERSPLAGLKTTSYGENVVALADARARGADEALLADTQGRLCEGTGSNVLVEVGGELLTPCLETGALAGITRELLLLWGPEAGLPVREASSDELPWDVLDEVTAGRAHLALTGSIRNVTPVVRLDDVDVAAGPLSVAAQQLFAKRAAQDVDP
;
A
#
# COMPACT_ATOMS: atom_id res chain seq x y z
N MET A 1 21.49 3.07 8.75
CA MET A 1 20.01 3.13 8.71
C MET A 1 19.51 2.51 10.01
N ASP A 2 18.65 3.22 10.74
CA ASP A 2 18.08 2.69 11.99
C ASP A 2 16.95 1.71 11.67
N LEU A 3 17.33 0.52 11.19
CA LEU A 3 16.41 -0.56 10.88
C LEU A 3 16.58 -1.69 11.88
N THR A 4 15.47 -2.17 12.39
CA THR A 4 15.40 -3.40 13.19
C THR A 4 14.84 -4.51 12.32
N ILE A 5 15.58 -5.58 12.15
CA ILE A 5 15.28 -6.68 11.23
C ILE A 5 15.13 -7.97 12.01
N TRP A 6 14.12 -8.76 11.66
CA TRP A 6 13.92 -10.11 12.14
C TRP A 6 13.77 -11.07 10.95
N ALA A 7 14.46 -12.17 10.99
CA ALA A 7 14.33 -13.27 10.03
C ALA A 7 14.92 -14.56 10.59
N GLY A 8 14.26 -15.70 10.27
CA GLY A 8 14.71 -17.02 10.71
C GLY A 8 14.80 -17.14 12.23
N GLY A 9 13.75 -16.72 12.93
CA GLY A 9 13.57 -16.88 14.37
C GLY A 9 14.40 -15.93 15.26
N ARG A 10 15.07 -14.90 14.72
CA ARG A 10 15.91 -13.98 15.51
C ARG A 10 16.07 -12.60 14.88
N LEU A 11 16.46 -11.63 15.70
CA LEU A 11 16.93 -10.33 15.20
C LEU A 11 18.23 -10.47 14.40
N ARG A 12 18.37 -9.64 13.37
CA ARG A 12 19.49 -9.64 12.44
C ARG A 12 20.12 -8.24 12.37
N ALA A 13 21.43 -8.20 12.14
CA ALA A 13 22.07 -6.97 11.70
C ALA A 13 21.64 -6.63 10.25
N PRO A 14 21.62 -5.35 9.85
CA PRO A 14 21.26 -4.97 8.48
C PRO A 14 22.13 -5.63 7.39
N GLU A 15 23.34 -6.03 7.72
CA GLU A 15 24.33 -6.65 6.84
C GLU A 15 24.20 -8.17 6.78
N ASP A 16 23.39 -8.77 7.68
CA ASP A 16 23.24 -10.22 7.71
C ASP A 16 22.51 -10.73 6.46
N PRO A 17 22.94 -11.83 5.86
CA PRO A 17 22.20 -12.49 4.79
C PRO A 17 20.92 -13.11 5.37
N VAL A 18 19.76 -12.72 4.84
CA VAL A 18 18.44 -13.22 5.27
C VAL A 18 17.73 -14.06 4.21
N LEU A 19 18.08 -13.89 2.95
CA LEU A 19 17.54 -14.63 1.81
C LEU A 19 18.66 -15.39 1.09
N THR A 20 18.34 -16.54 0.54
CA THR A 20 19.27 -17.30 -0.31
C THR A 20 19.21 -16.77 -1.76
N ALA A 21 20.26 -17.01 -2.54
CA ALA A 21 20.31 -16.64 -3.95
C ALA A 21 19.22 -17.34 -4.81
N VAL A 22 18.67 -18.44 -4.32
CA VAL A 22 17.60 -19.21 -4.99
C VAL A 22 16.22 -18.99 -4.37
N ASP A 23 16.09 -18.00 -3.49
CA ASP A 23 14.78 -17.62 -2.96
C ASP A 23 13.92 -17.03 -4.10
N HIS A 24 12.71 -17.53 -4.27
CA HIS A 24 11.82 -17.11 -5.34
C HIS A 24 11.38 -15.65 -5.21
N GLY A 25 11.37 -15.09 -4.00
CA GLY A 25 11.17 -13.65 -3.82
C GLY A 25 12.27 -12.81 -4.49
N VAL A 26 13.49 -13.35 -4.58
CA VAL A 26 14.63 -12.69 -5.24
C VAL A 26 14.64 -12.99 -6.74
N THR A 27 14.43 -14.25 -7.14
CA THR A 27 14.63 -14.68 -8.53
C THR A 27 13.47 -14.35 -9.45
N VAL A 28 12.23 -14.40 -8.96
CA VAL A 28 11.00 -14.24 -9.78
C VAL A 28 9.93 -13.33 -9.13
N GLY A 29 10.22 -12.70 -7.98
CA GLY A 29 9.27 -11.83 -7.29
C GLY A 29 8.09 -12.60 -6.68
N ASP A 30 8.27 -13.87 -6.34
CA ASP A 30 7.25 -14.75 -5.80
C ASP A 30 7.14 -14.58 -4.28
N GLY A 31 6.31 -13.66 -3.87
CA GLY A 31 6.11 -13.33 -2.47
C GLY A 31 5.06 -12.25 -2.29
N VAL A 32 4.67 -12.03 -1.05
CA VAL A 32 3.69 -11.03 -0.62
C VAL A 32 4.26 -10.16 0.46
N PHE A 33 3.71 -8.96 0.62
CA PHE A 33 4.15 -8.07 1.68
C PHE A 33 3.05 -7.19 2.24
N GLU A 34 3.27 -6.71 3.45
CA GLU A 34 2.47 -5.66 4.08
C GLU A 34 3.36 -4.53 4.60
N THR A 35 2.73 -3.36 4.74
CA THR A 35 3.37 -2.21 5.37
C THR A 35 2.34 -1.54 6.28
N CYS A 36 2.63 -1.49 7.58
CA CYS A 36 1.79 -0.86 8.60
C CYS A 36 2.46 0.42 9.10
N ALA A 37 1.68 1.43 9.46
CA ALA A 37 2.16 2.48 10.33
C ALA A 37 2.40 1.93 11.74
N VAL A 38 3.32 2.53 12.47
CA VAL A 38 3.60 2.21 13.87
C VAL A 38 3.44 3.48 14.69
N HIS A 39 2.62 3.41 15.72
CA HIS A 39 2.37 4.51 16.65
C HIS A 39 2.62 4.03 18.07
N GLY A 40 3.52 4.68 18.81
CA GLY A 40 3.84 4.28 20.18
C GLY A 40 4.30 2.83 20.33
N GLY A 41 4.99 2.27 19.33
CA GLY A 41 5.47 0.88 19.33
C GLY A 41 4.41 -0.17 18.95
N VAL A 42 3.22 0.25 18.51
CA VAL A 42 2.12 -0.63 18.09
C VAL A 42 1.85 -0.47 16.59
N ALA A 43 1.75 -1.58 15.85
CA ALA A 43 1.40 -1.57 14.44
C ALA A 43 -0.10 -1.29 14.28
N PHE A 44 -0.44 -0.27 13.51
CA PHE A 44 -1.82 0.11 13.23
C PHE A 44 -2.51 -0.87 12.31
N ALA A 45 -3.74 -1.28 12.64
CA ALA A 45 -4.61 -2.17 11.88
C ALA A 45 -3.94 -3.51 11.51
N LEU A 46 -3.10 -4.06 12.40
CA LEU A 46 -2.30 -5.26 12.12
C LEU A 46 -3.18 -6.45 11.73
N THR A 47 -4.32 -6.64 12.39
CA THR A 47 -5.26 -7.73 12.06
C THR A 47 -5.73 -7.66 10.61
N ARG A 48 -6.12 -6.48 10.12
CA ARG A 48 -6.52 -6.28 8.72
C ARG A 48 -5.36 -6.48 7.74
N HIS A 49 -4.16 -6.02 8.11
CA HIS A 49 -2.95 -6.22 7.32
C HIS A 49 -2.61 -7.70 7.16
N LEU A 50 -2.66 -8.48 8.24
CA LEU A 50 -2.42 -9.92 8.18
C LEU A 50 -3.47 -10.65 7.36
N ALA A 51 -4.76 -10.29 7.50
CA ALA A 51 -5.82 -10.86 6.68
C ALA A 51 -5.62 -10.55 5.19
N ARG A 52 -5.13 -9.34 4.82
CA ARG A 52 -4.81 -9.02 3.43
C ARG A 52 -3.55 -9.72 2.95
N LEU A 53 -2.55 -9.92 3.81
CA LEU A 53 -1.36 -10.72 3.50
C LEU A 53 -1.75 -12.15 3.10
N GLU A 54 -2.65 -12.78 3.86
CA GLU A 54 -3.19 -14.12 3.56
C GLU A 54 -3.98 -14.12 2.24
N ARG A 55 -4.86 -13.15 2.01
CA ARG A 55 -5.59 -13.04 0.74
C ARG A 55 -4.65 -12.91 -0.44
N SER A 56 -3.59 -12.10 -0.31
CA SER A 56 -2.60 -11.92 -1.38
C SER A 56 -1.80 -13.19 -1.62
N ALA A 57 -1.39 -13.91 -0.57
CA ALA A 57 -0.70 -15.18 -0.68
C ALA A 57 -1.57 -16.26 -1.33
N HIS A 58 -2.84 -16.35 -0.92
CA HIS A 58 -3.80 -17.26 -1.53
C HIS A 58 -4.00 -16.96 -3.02
N GLY A 59 -4.20 -15.68 -3.39
CA GLY A 59 -4.35 -15.24 -4.77
C GLY A 59 -3.10 -15.51 -5.63
N LEU A 60 -1.91 -15.44 -5.02
CA LEU A 60 -0.65 -15.80 -5.67
C LEU A 60 -0.42 -17.33 -5.71
N GLY A 61 -1.32 -18.13 -5.11
CA GLY A 61 -1.18 -19.59 -5.02
C GLY A 61 -0.04 -20.05 -4.12
N MET A 62 0.35 -19.24 -3.15
CA MET A 62 1.34 -19.63 -2.12
C MET A 62 0.74 -20.64 -1.14
N PRO A 63 1.57 -21.45 -0.45
CA PRO A 63 1.10 -22.29 0.66
C PRO A 63 0.55 -21.41 1.79
N LEU A 64 -0.07 -22.04 2.79
CA LEU A 64 -0.48 -21.34 4.00
C LEU A 64 0.70 -20.59 4.62
N LEU A 65 0.46 -19.33 4.96
CA LEU A 65 1.49 -18.50 5.56
C LEU A 65 1.77 -18.94 6.99
N PRO A 66 3.03 -18.90 7.45
CA PRO A 66 3.40 -19.17 8.85
C PRO A 66 3.07 -17.94 9.72
N LEU A 67 1.79 -17.69 9.98
CA LEU A 67 1.34 -16.46 10.67
C LEU A 67 1.88 -16.35 12.10
N ASP A 68 2.10 -17.44 12.79
CA ASP A 68 2.70 -17.42 14.13
C ASP A 68 4.13 -16.90 14.07
N GLU A 69 4.92 -17.32 13.07
CA GLU A 69 6.27 -16.83 12.82
C GLU A 69 6.24 -15.33 12.42
N VAL A 70 5.27 -14.94 11.61
CA VAL A 70 5.08 -13.52 11.25
C VAL A 70 4.79 -12.68 12.49
N ARG A 71 3.90 -13.12 13.38
CA ARG A 71 3.56 -12.41 14.62
C ARG A 71 4.76 -12.35 15.58
N GLU A 72 5.50 -13.44 15.72
CA GLU A 72 6.75 -13.46 16.51
C GLU A 72 7.73 -12.41 15.99
N GLY A 73 7.95 -12.34 14.66
CA GLY A 73 8.82 -11.35 14.04
C GLY A 73 8.35 -9.92 14.25
N VAL A 74 7.03 -9.66 14.12
CA VAL A 74 6.43 -8.35 14.40
C VAL A 74 6.69 -7.93 15.84
N ASP A 75 6.40 -8.78 16.80
CA ASP A 75 6.61 -8.51 18.22
C ASP A 75 8.10 -8.28 18.55
N ALA A 76 8.98 -9.06 17.94
CA ALA A 76 10.42 -8.93 18.16
C ALA A 76 10.96 -7.58 17.66
N VAL A 77 10.60 -7.17 16.43
CA VAL A 77 11.10 -5.90 15.88
C VAL A 77 10.48 -4.69 16.55
N LEU A 78 9.20 -4.72 16.92
CA LEU A 78 8.55 -3.61 17.61
C LEU A 78 9.13 -3.41 19.01
N ARG A 79 9.35 -4.49 19.78
CA ARG A 79 10.01 -4.39 21.08
C ARG A 79 11.45 -3.86 20.98
N ALA A 80 12.20 -4.28 19.98
CA ALA A 80 13.59 -3.88 19.81
C ALA A 80 13.75 -2.45 19.27
N ALA A 81 12.87 -2.01 18.35
CA ALA A 81 12.88 -0.68 17.77
C ALA A 81 12.29 0.39 18.70
N GLY A 82 11.36 0.00 19.59
CA GLY A 82 10.68 0.92 20.49
C GLY A 82 10.02 2.09 19.78
N GLU A 83 10.21 3.30 20.34
CA GLU A 83 9.61 4.54 19.79
C GLU A 83 10.22 5.00 18.46
N HIS A 84 11.35 4.42 18.03
CA HIS A 84 11.97 4.74 16.73
C HIS A 84 11.23 4.14 15.54
N ALA A 85 10.35 3.16 15.76
CA ALA A 85 9.54 2.58 14.72
C ALA A 85 8.38 3.50 14.33
N GLY A 86 8.39 3.99 13.08
CA GLY A 86 7.27 4.69 12.45
C GLY A 86 6.58 3.83 11.38
N ARG A 87 7.27 2.79 10.89
CA ARG A 87 6.71 1.81 9.95
C ARG A 87 7.19 0.40 10.26
N LEU A 88 6.35 -0.55 9.90
CA LEU A 88 6.61 -1.97 9.92
C LEU A 88 6.42 -2.52 8.51
N ARG A 89 7.36 -3.32 8.01
CA ARG A 89 7.23 -4.08 6.78
C ARG A 89 7.31 -5.57 7.08
N ILE A 90 6.31 -6.32 6.63
CA ILE A 90 6.27 -7.78 6.65
C ILE A 90 6.44 -8.24 5.21
N THR A 91 7.37 -9.14 4.96
CA THR A 91 7.56 -9.77 3.64
C THR A 91 7.61 -11.28 3.83
N VAL A 92 6.82 -12.00 3.05
CA VAL A 92 6.85 -13.47 3.03
C VAL A 92 7.03 -13.90 1.58
N THR A 93 8.14 -14.60 1.30
CA THR A 93 8.41 -15.16 -0.03
C THR A 93 7.99 -16.63 -0.08
N ALA A 94 7.89 -17.20 -1.29
CA ALA A 94 7.69 -18.63 -1.47
C ALA A 94 8.89 -19.47 -0.96
N GLY A 95 9.99 -18.78 -0.60
CA GLY A 95 11.22 -19.40 -0.12
C GLY A 95 12.12 -19.94 -1.23
N PRO A 96 13.18 -20.69 -0.86
CA PRO A 96 14.07 -21.31 -1.83
C PRO A 96 13.33 -22.24 -2.79
N GLY A 97 13.65 -22.15 -4.06
CA GLY A 97 13.01 -22.94 -5.10
C GLY A 97 13.95 -23.32 -6.24
N PRO A 98 13.46 -24.07 -7.23
CA PRO A 98 14.20 -24.38 -8.44
C PRO A 98 14.54 -23.12 -9.25
N MET A 99 15.54 -23.20 -10.13
CA MET A 99 15.84 -22.15 -11.09
C MET A 99 14.72 -22.05 -12.13
N GLY A 100 13.88 -21.04 -12.03
CA GLY A 100 12.71 -20.79 -12.87
C GLY A 100 11.48 -20.45 -12.04
N SER A 101 10.31 -20.38 -12.67
CA SER A 101 9.07 -19.92 -12.02
C SER A 101 8.23 -21.04 -11.37
N HIS A 102 8.61 -22.31 -11.53
CA HIS A 102 7.88 -23.40 -10.88
C HIS A 102 8.32 -23.59 -9.43
N ARG A 103 7.38 -23.82 -8.54
CA ARG A 103 7.65 -24.05 -7.10
C ARG A 103 7.90 -25.54 -6.84
N TYR A 104 8.53 -25.84 -5.71
CA TYR A 104 8.54 -27.21 -5.17
C TYR A 104 7.11 -27.67 -4.83
N PRO A 105 6.87 -29.00 -4.70
CA PRO A 105 5.61 -29.51 -4.17
C PRO A 105 5.27 -28.84 -2.83
N PRO A 106 3.98 -28.59 -2.51
CA PRO A 106 3.58 -27.85 -1.29
C PRO A 106 4.21 -28.36 0.01
N ALA A 107 4.41 -29.67 0.16
CA ALA A 107 5.04 -30.26 1.34
C ALA A 107 6.54 -29.90 1.50
N GLU A 108 7.19 -29.51 0.43
CA GLU A 108 8.63 -29.16 0.40
C GLU A 108 8.85 -27.64 0.44
N GLN A 109 7.82 -26.84 0.21
CA GLN A 109 7.94 -25.40 0.26
C GLN A 109 8.27 -24.90 1.67
N ARG A 110 9.14 -23.93 1.75
CA ARG A 110 9.61 -23.32 3.01
C ARG A 110 9.60 -21.81 2.83
N PRO A 111 8.45 -21.15 3.06
CA PRO A 111 8.35 -19.70 2.97
C PRO A 111 9.41 -19.01 3.85
N THR A 112 9.97 -17.93 3.36
CA THR A 112 10.89 -17.10 4.14
C THR A 112 10.17 -15.87 4.66
N VAL A 113 10.19 -15.67 5.98
CA VAL A 113 9.60 -14.51 6.65
C VAL A 113 10.69 -13.51 6.98
N VAL A 114 10.48 -12.25 6.57
CA VAL A 114 11.32 -11.12 6.92
C VAL A 114 10.44 -10.00 7.44
N VAL A 115 10.73 -9.52 8.65
CA VAL A 115 10.02 -8.41 9.27
C VAL A 115 11.01 -7.29 9.56
N VAL A 116 10.68 -6.07 9.17
CA VAL A 116 11.56 -4.90 9.32
C VAL A 116 10.76 -3.75 9.91
N ALA A 117 11.28 -3.15 10.97
CA ALA A 117 10.78 -1.89 11.51
C ALA A 117 11.82 -0.79 11.31
N GLY A 118 11.35 0.44 11.12
CA GLY A 118 12.21 1.61 10.96
C GLY A 118 11.42 2.91 11.01
N PRO A 119 12.10 4.06 10.90
CA PRO A 119 11.44 5.35 10.95
C PRO A 119 10.53 5.57 9.74
N ALA A 120 9.50 6.41 9.90
CA ALA A 120 8.67 6.91 8.83
C ALA A 120 8.60 8.44 8.91
N ALA A 121 8.68 9.10 7.76
CA ALA A 121 8.42 10.53 7.68
C ALA A 121 6.91 10.78 7.60
N ALA A 122 6.42 11.75 8.36
CA ALA A 122 5.06 12.23 8.21
C ALA A 122 4.90 12.95 6.85
N MET A 123 3.73 12.78 6.23
CA MET A 123 3.34 13.48 5.01
C MET A 123 2.02 14.20 5.27
N GLU A 124 2.01 15.50 5.08
CA GLU A 124 0.79 16.33 5.26
C GLU A 124 0.05 16.53 3.95
N VAL A 125 0.79 16.60 2.85
CA VAL A 125 0.29 16.78 1.50
C VAL A 125 1.08 15.90 0.53
N SER A 126 0.56 15.73 -0.69
CA SER A 126 1.20 14.96 -1.76
C SER A 126 1.28 15.75 -3.06
N ARG A 127 2.26 15.41 -3.89
CA ARG A 127 2.38 15.84 -5.27
C ARG A 127 2.28 14.60 -6.15
N ALA A 128 1.44 14.66 -7.15
CA ALA A 128 1.19 13.53 -8.04
C ALA A 128 1.43 13.88 -9.50
N VAL A 129 1.74 12.88 -10.30
CA VAL A 129 1.81 13.00 -11.75
C VAL A 129 1.00 11.90 -12.40
N ARG A 130 0.50 12.16 -13.60
CA ARG A 130 -0.08 11.13 -14.46
C ARG A 130 1.03 10.23 -14.98
N SER A 131 0.90 8.92 -14.74
CA SER A 131 1.79 7.90 -15.30
C SER A 131 1.52 7.71 -16.80
N PRO A 132 2.55 7.52 -17.63
CA PRO A 132 2.37 7.10 -19.01
C PRO A 132 2.00 5.61 -19.14
N TRP A 133 2.12 4.83 -18.07
CA TRP A 133 1.79 3.41 -18.02
C TRP A 133 0.46 3.18 -17.32
N VAL A 134 -0.17 2.05 -17.64
CA VAL A 134 -1.47 1.66 -17.09
C VAL A 134 -1.34 0.45 -16.17
N ARG A 135 -2.28 0.32 -15.23
CA ARG A 135 -2.51 -0.90 -14.47
C ARG A 135 -3.29 -1.88 -15.34
N ASN A 136 -2.81 -3.10 -15.51
CA ASN A 136 -3.60 -4.13 -16.17
C ASN A 136 -4.54 -4.79 -15.14
N GLU A 137 -5.81 -4.40 -15.17
CA GLU A 137 -6.86 -4.95 -14.30
C GLU A 137 -7.15 -6.43 -14.54
N ARG A 138 -6.70 -6.98 -15.69
CA ARG A 138 -6.79 -8.40 -16.06
C ARG A 138 -5.56 -9.21 -15.69
N SER A 139 -4.57 -8.58 -15.08
CA SER A 139 -3.39 -9.28 -14.56
C SER A 139 -3.80 -10.26 -13.45
N PRO A 140 -3.23 -11.47 -13.42
CA PRO A 140 -3.45 -12.40 -12.31
C PRO A 140 -2.94 -11.83 -10.97
N LEU A 141 -2.17 -10.74 -11.00
CA LEU A 141 -1.67 -10.05 -9.80
C LEU A 141 -2.50 -8.81 -9.42
N ALA A 142 -3.52 -8.44 -10.21
CA ALA A 142 -4.38 -7.29 -9.91
C ALA A 142 -5.05 -7.47 -8.54
N GLY A 143 -5.03 -6.42 -7.72
CA GLY A 143 -5.57 -6.44 -6.36
C GLY A 143 -4.75 -7.22 -5.32
N LEU A 144 -3.63 -7.84 -5.71
CA LEU A 144 -2.74 -8.55 -4.79
C LEU A 144 -1.54 -7.69 -4.40
N LYS A 145 -1.11 -7.81 -3.14
CA LYS A 145 0.06 -7.09 -2.63
C LYS A 145 1.29 -7.99 -2.65
N THR A 146 1.87 -8.16 -3.85
CA THR A 146 2.99 -9.08 -4.12
C THR A 146 4.34 -8.37 -4.16
N THR A 147 5.44 -9.11 -4.09
CA THR A 147 6.80 -8.57 -4.28
C THR A 147 7.16 -8.27 -5.74
N SER A 148 6.32 -8.67 -6.70
CA SER A 148 6.44 -8.33 -8.13
C SER A 148 6.07 -6.86 -8.40
N TYR A 149 6.83 -5.93 -7.84
CA TYR A 149 6.54 -4.48 -7.83
C TYR A 149 7.30 -3.69 -8.88
N GLY A 150 7.85 -4.35 -9.90
CA GLY A 150 8.67 -3.71 -10.94
C GLY A 150 7.97 -2.55 -11.64
N GLU A 151 6.70 -2.72 -12.04
CA GLU A 151 5.89 -1.66 -12.67
C GLU A 151 5.75 -0.43 -11.77
N ASN A 152 5.46 -0.64 -10.49
CA ASN A 152 5.32 0.42 -9.49
C ASN A 152 6.65 1.16 -9.26
N VAL A 153 7.77 0.43 -9.26
CA VAL A 153 9.11 1.03 -9.12
C VAL A 153 9.43 1.94 -10.30
N VAL A 154 9.16 1.49 -11.53
CA VAL A 154 9.41 2.28 -12.74
C VAL A 154 8.53 3.54 -12.76
N ALA A 155 7.23 3.40 -12.48
CA ALA A 155 6.30 4.54 -12.48
C ALA A 155 6.63 5.54 -11.36
N LEU A 156 7.01 5.07 -10.17
CA LEU A 156 7.43 5.96 -9.09
C LEU A 156 8.76 6.66 -9.39
N ALA A 157 9.69 6.00 -10.06
CA ALA A 157 10.95 6.61 -10.47
C ALA A 157 10.73 7.76 -11.46
N ASP A 158 9.81 7.61 -12.43
CA ASP A 158 9.39 8.68 -13.33
C ASP A 158 8.76 9.85 -12.55
N ALA A 159 7.82 9.55 -11.63
CA ALA A 159 7.21 10.60 -10.79
C ALA A 159 8.28 11.38 -10.01
N ARG A 160 9.25 10.69 -9.42
CA ARG A 160 10.36 11.31 -8.68
C ARG A 160 11.23 12.19 -9.57
N ALA A 161 11.54 11.75 -10.79
CA ALA A 161 12.27 12.54 -11.75
C ALA A 161 11.55 13.84 -12.15
N ARG A 162 10.21 13.82 -12.06
CA ARG A 162 9.31 14.97 -12.30
C ARG A 162 8.98 15.77 -11.03
N GLY A 163 9.64 15.47 -9.89
CA GLY A 163 9.47 16.19 -8.62
C GLY A 163 8.19 15.85 -7.85
N ALA A 164 7.57 14.71 -8.13
CA ALA A 164 6.37 14.23 -7.46
C ALA A 164 6.64 13.09 -6.47
N ASP A 165 5.68 12.85 -5.59
CA ASP A 165 5.74 11.81 -4.55
C ASP A 165 5.05 10.53 -4.99
N GLU A 166 4.19 10.60 -6.03
CA GLU A 166 3.35 9.52 -6.48
C GLU A 166 3.05 9.61 -7.98
N ALA A 167 2.91 8.46 -8.65
CA ALA A 167 2.38 8.37 -9.99
C ALA A 167 0.97 7.76 -9.98
N LEU A 168 0.01 8.44 -10.61
CA LEU A 168 -1.34 7.95 -10.79
C LEU A 168 -1.40 7.05 -12.02
N LEU A 169 -2.13 5.96 -11.91
CA LEU A 169 -2.31 4.96 -12.95
C LEU A 169 -3.76 4.92 -13.41
N ALA A 170 -3.97 4.90 -14.72
CA ALA A 170 -5.22 4.43 -15.30
C ALA A 170 -5.22 2.89 -15.36
N ASP A 171 -6.38 2.28 -15.54
CA ASP A 171 -6.48 0.92 -16.02
C ASP A 171 -6.44 0.85 -17.56
N THR A 172 -6.53 -0.36 -18.14
CA THR A 172 -6.48 -0.51 -19.61
C THR A 172 -7.76 -0.04 -20.32
N GLN A 173 -8.81 0.28 -19.58
CA GLN A 173 -10.08 0.80 -20.09
C GLN A 173 -10.17 2.34 -20.01
N GLY A 174 -9.12 3.00 -19.53
CA GLY A 174 -9.08 4.46 -19.40
C GLY A 174 -9.83 4.98 -18.17
N ARG A 175 -9.95 4.17 -17.11
CA ARG A 175 -10.53 4.58 -15.82
C ARG A 175 -9.40 4.89 -14.84
N LEU A 176 -9.62 5.86 -13.96
CA LEU A 176 -8.70 6.13 -12.85
C LEU A 176 -8.64 4.89 -11.93
N CYS A 177 -7.43 4.44 -11.60
CA CYS A 177 -7.22 3.23 -10.81
C CYS A 177 -6.67 3.54 -9.42
N GLU A 178 -5.39 3.76 -9.32
CA GLU A 178 -4.69 4.00 -8.06
C GLU A 178 -3.35 4.69 -8.29
N GLY A 179 -2.62 5.01 -7.21
CA GLY A 179 -1.22 5.38 -7.29
C GLY A 179 -0.29 4.16 -7.24
N THR A 180 1.03 4.36 -7.38
CA THR A 180 2.00 3.26 -7.30
C THR A 180 2.07 2.62 -5.91
N GLY A 181 1.77 3.38 -4.85
CA GLY A 181 1.76 2.90 -3.46
C GLY A 181 0.57 3.39 -2.65
N SER A 182 -0.49 3.88 -3.29
CA SER A 182 -1.64 4.52 -2.65
C SER A 182 -2.93 4.27 -3.43
N ASN A 183 -4.09 4.33 -2.76
CA ASN A 183 -5.35 4.52 -3.46
C ASN A 183 -5.65 6.02 -3.63
N VAL A 184 -6.57 6.33 -4.54
CA VAL A 184 -6.96 7.69 -4.90
C VAL A 184 -8.34 8.01 -4.36
N LEU A 185 -8.52 9.24 -3.92
CA LEU A 185 -9.82 9.86 -3.63
C LEU A 185 -10.00 11.06 -4.54
N VAL A 186 -11.14 11.18 -5.18
CA VAL A 186 -11.54 12.32 -6.01
C VAL A 186 -12.70 13.04 -5.33
N GLU A 187 -12.51 14.30 -5.01
CA GLU A 187 -13.57 15.16 -4.49
C GLU A 187 -14.23 15.89 -5.66
N VAL A 188 -15.45 15.53 -5.97
CA VAL A 188 -16.23 16.05 -7.08
C VAL A 188 -17.72 15.97 -6.78
N GLY A 189 -18.50 16.95 -7.23
CA GLY A 189 -19.96 16.93 -7.04
C GLY A 189 -20.42 16.96 -5.57
N GLY A 190 -19.55 17.34 -4.63
CA GLY A 190 -19.86 17.36 -3.20
C GLY A 190 -19.68 16.01 -2.52
N GLU A 191 -19.08 15.05 -3.18
CA GLU A 191 -18.74 13.72 -2.65
C GLU A 191 -17.24 13.45 -2.77
N LEU A 192 -16.74 12.50 -1.96
CA LEU A 192 -15.38 11.99 -2.03
C LEU A 192 -15.44 10.56 -2.57
N LEU A 193 -15.02 10.36 -3.80
CA LEU A 193 -15.12 9.10 -4.52
C LEU A 193 -13.77 8.39 -4.58
N THR A 194 -13.77 7.07 -4.41
CA THR A 194 -12.59 6.24 -4.67
C THR A 194 -12.87 5.24 -5.78
N PRO A 195 -11.93 4.99 -6.71
CA PRO A 195 -12.13 4.00 -7.77
C PRO A 195 -12.57 2.64 -7.22
N CYS A 196 -13.45 1.97 -7.96
CA CYS A 196 -13.87 0.60 -7.65
C CYS A 196 -12.72 -0.39 -7.83
N LEU A 197 -12.79 -1.53 -7.15
CA LEU A 197 -11.72 -2.54 -7.21
C LEU A 197 -11.64 -3.25 -8.57
N GLU A 198 -12.67 -3.14 -9.42
CA GLU A 198 -12.66 -3.67 -10.78
C GLU A 198 -11.62 -3.01 -11.70
N THR A 199 -11.12 -1.82 -11.33
CA THR A 199 -9.99 -1.16 -12.00
C THR A 199 -8.65 -1.85 -11.77
N GLY A 200 -8.60 -2.90 -10.94
CA GLY A 200 -7.38 -3.57 -10.52
C GLY A 200 -6.68 -2.91 -9.33
N ALA A 201 -7.30 -1.89 -8.74
CA ALA A 201 -6.78 -1.22 -7.56
C ALA A 201 -6.69 -2.18 -6.35
N LEU A 202 -5.67 -1.99 -5.54
CA LEU A 202 -5.54 -2.73 -4.28
C LEU A 202 -6.66 -2.32 -3.31
N ALA A 203 -7.27 -3.29 -2.63
CA ALA A 203 -8.15 -3.04 -1.48
C ALA A 203 -7.32 -2.48 -0.31
N GLY A 204 -7.09 -1.17 -0.30
CA GLY A 204 -6.27 -0.48 0.68
C GLY A 204 -6.95 -0.43 2.06
N ILE A 205 -6.20 -0.68 3.14
CA ILE A 205 -6.77 -0.67 4.50
C ILE A 205 -7.17 0.75 4.92
N THR A 206 -6.38 1.76 4.60
CA THR A 206 -6.76 3.16 4.84
C THR A 206 -8.01 3.54 4.04
N ARG A 207 -8.12 3.09 2.77
CA ARG A 207 -9.32 3.26 1.93
C ARG A 207 -10.53 2.57 2.56
N GLU A 208 -10.40 1.32 2.98
CA GLU A 208 -11.45 0.52 3.61
C GLU A 208 -11.98 1.18 4.88
N LEU A 209 -11.07 1.59 5.78
CA LEU A 209 -11.43 2.26 7.02
C LEU A 209 -12.11 3.62 6.77
N LEU A 210 -11.67 4.37 5.75
CA LEU A 210 -12.32 5.63 5.41
C LEU A 210 -13.74 5.42 4.86
N LEU A 211 -13.96 4.39 4.04
CA LEU A 211 -15.28 4.01 3.56
C LEU A 211 -16.21 3.55 4.70
N LEU A 212 -15.65 2.99 5.77
CA LEU A 212 -16.41 2.61 6.97
C LEU A 212 -16.70 3.84 7.86
N TRP A 213 -15.66 4.61 8.20
CA TRP A 213 -15.76 5.69 9.18
C TRP A 213 -16.37 6.98 8.63
N GLY A 214 -16.22 7.22 7.34
CA GLY A 214 -16.70 8.44 6.70
C GLY A 214 -18.21 8.63 6.84
N PRO A 215 -19.04 7.68 6.38
CA PRO A 215 -20.49 7.76 6.52
C PRO A 215 -20.96 7.87 7.98
N GLU A 216 -20.31 7.15 8.91
CA GLU A 216 -20.59 7.25 10.34
C GLU A 216 -20.36 8.67 10.90
N ALA A 217 -19.40 9.40 10.33
CA ALA A 217 -19.05 10.75 10.72
C ALA A 217 -19.76 11.84 9.88
N GLY A 218 -20.64 11.45 8.95
CA GLY A 218 -21.32 12.36 8.05
C GLY A 218 -20.45 12.90 6.91
N LEU A 219 -19.29 12.29 6.65
CA LEU A 219 -18.44 12.59 5.49
C LEU A 219 -19.00 11.82 4.27
N PRO A 220 -19.36 12.50 3.16
CA PRO A 220 -19.91 11.86 1.98
C PRO A 220 -18.79 11.16 1.17
N VAL A 221 -18.36 9.99 1.62
CA VAL A 221 -17.34 9.18 0.96
C VAL A 221 -17.93 7.83 0.55
N ARG A 222 -17.64 7.40 -0.67
CA ARG A 222 -18.06 6.09 -1.19
C ARG A 222 -17.14 5.57 -2.29
N GLU A 223 -17.31 4.29 -2.60
CA GLU A 223 -16.75 3.72 -3.82
C GLU A 223 -17.53 4.24 -5.04
N ALA A 224 -16.80 4.59 -6.10
CA ALA A 224 -17.39 4.98 -7.37
C ALA A 224 -17.94 3.75 -8.12
N SER A 225 -18.95 3.95 -8.94
CA SER A 225 -19.34 2.95 -9.94
C SER A 225 -18.26 2.82 -11.02
N SER A 226 -18.32 1.74 -11.80
CA SER A 226 -17.24 1.37 -12.74
C SER A 226 -16.83 2.48 -13.71
N ASP A 227 -17.80 3.28 -14.18
CA ASP A 227 -17.57 4.31 -15.22
C ASP A 227 -17.59 5.75 -14.66
N GLU A 228 -17.64 5.91 -13.33
CA GLU A 228 -17.86 7.21 -12.70
C GLU A 228 -16.58 8.05 -12.57
N LEU A 229 -15.42 7.41 -12.58
CA LEU A 229 -14.12 8.08 -12.53
C LEU A 229 -13.27 7.73 -13.77
N PRO A 230 -13.60 8.32 -14.93
CA PRO A 230 -12.76 8.18 -16.12
C PRO A 230 -11.42 8.91 -15.89
N TRP A 231 -10.39 8.54 -16.64
CA TRP A 231 -9.05 9.13 -16.49
C TRP A 231 -8.99 10.65 -16.64
N ASP A 232 -9.85 11.19 -17.49
CA ASP A 232 -9.95 12.63 -17.73
C ASP A 232 -10.58 13.41 -16.57
N VAL A 233 -11.09 12.75 -15.52
CA VAL A 233 -11.46 13.43 -14.26
C VAL A 233 -10.27 14.21 -13.67
N LEU A 234 -9.05 13.82 -14.00
CA LEU A 234 -7.83 14.54 -13.62
C LEU A 234 -7.70 15.90 -14.31
N ASP A 235 -8.36 16.13 -15.43
CA ASP A 235 -8.43 17.45 -16.09
C ASP A 235 -9.36 18.39 -15.32
N GLU A 236 -10.41 17.84 -14.68
CA GLU A 236 -11.26 18.63 -13.78
C GLU A 236 -10.47 19.11 -12.54
N VAL A 237 -9.51 18.28 -12.06
CA VAL A 237 -8.63 18.66 -10.95
C VAL A 237 -7.70 19.80 -11.35
N THR A 238 -7.02 19.69 -12.48
CA THR A 238 -6.14 20.77 -12.97
C THR A 238 -6.89 22.04 -13.35
N ALA A 239 -8.17 21.92 -13.69
CA ALA A 239 -9.08 23.06 -13.95
C ALA A 239 -9.71 23.65 -12.66
N GLY A 240 -9.41 23.07 -11.46
CA GLY A 240 -9.93 23.56 -10.19
C GLY A 240 -11.41 23.25 -9.92
N ARG A 241 -12.01 22.30 -10.65
CA ARG A 241 -13.41 21.85 -10.47
C ARG A 241 -13.54 20.56 -9.68
N ALA A 242 -12.43 19.88 -9.44
CA ALA A 242 -12.34 18.70 -8.58
C ALA A 242 -11.05 18.78 -7.73
N HIS A 243 -10.94 17.93 -6.70
CA HIS A 243 -9.73 17.83 -5.88
C HIS A 243 -9.33 16.37 -5.71
N LEU A 244 -8.08 16.15 -5.33
CA LEU A 244 -7.52 14.81 -5.12
C LEU A 244 -6.97 14.63 -3.70
N ALA A 245 -7.06 13.42 -3.20
CA ALA A 245 -6.26 12.96 -2.08
C ALA A 245 -5.76 11.53 -2.34
N LEU A 246 -4.71 11.17 -1.65
CA LEU A 246 -4.12 9.83 -1.68
C LEU A 246 -4.25 9.16 -0.33
N THR A 247 -4.46 7.83 -0.32
CA THR A 247 -4.55 7.06 0.91
C THR A 247 -3.50 5.94 0.92
N GLY A 248 -2.95 5.67 2.10
CA GLY A 248 -2.00 4.58 2.29
C GLY A 248 -1.54 4.49 3.73
N SER A 249 -1.03 3.33 4.14
CA SER A 249 -0.75 3.04 5.55
C SER A 249 0.24 4.03 6.20
N ILE A 250 1.21 4.54 5.47
CA ILE A 250 2.20 5.49 6.02
C ILE A 250 1.75 6.94 5.86
N ARG A 251 1.08 7.28 4.76
CA ARG A 251 0.59 8.63 4.52
C ARG A 251 -0.79 8.90 5.14
N ASN A 252 -1.50 7.87 5.60
CA ASN A 252 -2.91 7.94 5.98
C ASN A 252 -3.76 8.53 4.84
N VAL A 253 -4.27 9.74 5.00
CA VAL A 253 -4.96 10.51 3.95
C VAL A 253 -4.17 11.80 3.72
N THR A 254 -3.71 12.03 2.50
CA THR A 254 -2.98 13.26 2.15
C THR A 254 -3.63 13.96 0.96
N PRO A 255 -4.09 15.20 1.10
CA PRO A 255 -4.52 16.00 -0.04
C PRO A 255 -3.40 16.19 -1.07
N VAL A 256 -3.74 16.16 -2.34
CA VAL A 256 -2.81 16.48 -3.43
C VAL A 256 -2.84 17.98 -3.66
N VAL A 257 -1.65 18.60 -3.64
CA VAL A 257 -1.48 20.05 -3.85
C VAL A 257 -0.79 20.39 -5.16
N ARG A 258 -0.36 19.39 -5.92
CA ARG A 258 0.19 19.54 -7.27
C ARG A 258 -0.13 18.30 -8.09
N LEU A 259 -0.64 18.49 -9.29
CA LEU A 259 -0.87 17.43 -10.27
C LEU A 259 -0.14 17.81 -11.57
N ASP A 260 0.81 16.96 -11.98
CA ASP A 260 1.76 17.26 -13.06
C ASP A 260 2.49 18.59 -12.77
N ASP A 261 2.39 19.57 -13.66
CA ASP A 261 3.00 20.90 -13.51
C ASP A 261 2.04 21.96 -12.97
N VAL A 262 0.83 21.57 -12.54
CA VAL A 262 -0.22 22.49 -12.06
C VAL A 262 -0.35 22.39 -10.54
N ASP A 263 -0.22 23.52 -9.85
CA ASP A 263 -0.57 23.60 -8.43
C ASP A 263 -2.10 23.58 -8.30
N VAL A 264 -2.60 22.70 -7.42
CA VAL A 264 -4.03 22.49 -7.20
C VAL A 264 -4.38 22.70 -5.73
N ALA A 265 -5.62 23.07 -5.45
CA ALA A 265 -6.07 23.27 -4.08
C ALA A 265 -6.37 21.93 -3.37
N ALA A 266 -6.06 21.85 -2.09
CA ALA A 266 -6.58 20.79 -1.24
C ALA A 266 -8.11 20.96 -1.10
N GLY A 267 -8.85 19.88 -1.35
CA GLY A 267 -10.29 19.90 -1.24
C GLY A 267 -10.78 19.88 0.22
N PRO A 268 -11.88 20.56 0.56
CA PRO A 268 -12.41 20.58 1.91
C PRO A 268 -12.81 19.19 2.44
N LEU A 269 -13.38 18.31 1.60
CA LEU A 269 -13.70 16.94 2.00
C LEU A 269 -12.43 16.10 2.17
N SER A 270 -11.42 16.34 1.34
CA SER A 270 -10.11 15.67 1.46
C SER A 270 -9.41 16.03 2.78
N VAL A 271 -9.47 17.29 3.19
CA VAL A 271 -8.95 17.76 4.49
C VAL A 271 -9.78 17.18 5.64
N ALA A 272 -11.10 17.14 5.52
CA ALA A 272 -11.97 16.54 6.52
C ALA A 272 -11.70 15.02 6.67
N ALA A 273 -11.47 14.31 5.57
CA ALA A 273 -11.08 12.90 5.56
C ALA A 273 -9.75 12.67 6.28
N GLN A 274 -8.75 13.53 6.04
CA GLN A 274 -7.45 13.48 6.73
C GLN A 274 -7.61 13.63 8.24
N GLN A 275 -8.38 14.62 8.68
CA GLN A 275 -8.63 14.87 10.10
C GLN A 275 -9.43 13.75 10.76
N LEU A 276 -10.46 13.25 10.08
CA LEU A 276 -11.27 12.12 10.55
C LEU A 276 -10.41 10.88 10.76
N PHE A 277 -9.59 10.54 9.74
CA PHE A 277 -8.73 9.36 9.81
C PHE A 277 -7.73 9.47 10.95
N ALA A 278 -7.04 10.59 11.08
CA ALA A 278 -6.08 10.82 12.16
C ALA A 278 -6.72 10.69 13.55
N LYS A 279 -7.93 11.25 13.72
CA LYS A 279 -8.68 11.17 14.98
C LYS A 279 -9.09 9.72 15.32
N ARG A 280 -9.63 8.97 14.35
CA ARG A 280 -10.09 7.59 14.56
C ARG A 280 -8.91 6.63 14.80
N ALA A 281 -7.83 6.77 14.04
CA ALA A 281 -6.63 5.95 14.21
C ALA A 281 -5.95 6.15 15.57
N ALA A 282 -6.07 7.32 16.17
CA ALA A 282 -5.58 7.58 17.52
C ALA A 282 -6.47 6.97 18.63
N GLN A 283 -7.72 6.63 18.33
CA GLN A 283 -8.68 6.05 19.29
C GLN A 283 -8.65 4.52 19.32
N ASP A 284 -8.37 3.91 18.19
CA ASP A 284 -8.31 2.47 18.04
C ASP A 284 -7.12 2.11 17.14
N VAL A 285 -6.21 1.33 17.66
CA VAL A 285 -4.98 0.95 16.94
C VAL A 285 -5.14 -0.27 16.06
N ASP A 286 -6.19 -1.08 16.27
CA ASP A 286 -6.47 -2.28 15.46
C ASP A 286 -7.97 -2.41 15.14
N PRO A 287 -8.54 -1.41 14.44
CA PRO A 287 -9.96 -1.29 14.15
C PRO A 287 -10.49 -2.37 13.22
#